data_b859b6a0f3e619408c3c8f87983dc145
#
_entry.id   b859b6a0f3e619408c3c8f87983dc145
#
_cell.length_a   1.000
_cell.length_b   1.000
_cell.length_c   1.000
_cell.angle_alpha   90.00
_cell.angle_beta   90.00
_cell.angle_gamma   90.00
#
_symmetry.space_group_name_H-M   'P 1'
#
loop_
_entity.id
_entity.type
_entity.pdbx_description
1 polymer ?
#
loop_
_entity_poly.entity_id
_entity_poly.type
_entity_poly.pdbx_seq_one_letter_code
_entity_poly.pdbx_strand_id
1 'polypeptide(L)'
;MRICFVGDSITVGSGDTGFLGWPGHLCVAETARGHDVTLYNNAVRGDTSEMIRPRWRQECDVRLPDHVNGRLVFSFGVNDMAEESGAGIRVSVEESVANAQAMLAEARAWRPTLMIGPIPIIEDMQPYVFPNGIAYDFNNARIGELNQRYAELCATLDIPFLDVFATLSGNAAWEASQRGCDGVHVLGDGYAMIAALVAEWPAWRAWLDQ
;
A
#
# COMPACT_ATOMS: atom_id res chain seq x y z
N MET A 1 10.82 16.52 -6.92
CA MET A 1 9.99 15.37 -7.42
C MET A 1 8.64 15.37 -6.72
N ARG A 2 7.53 15.10 -7.45
CA ARG A 2 6.17 14.98 -6.88
C ARG A 2 5.71 13.54 -6.94
N ILE A 3 5.13 13.02 -5.86
CA ILE A 3 4.78 11.60 -5.74
C ILE A 3 3.34 11.47 -5.29
N CYS A 4 2.52 10.77 -6.07
CA CYS A 4 1.20 10.32 -5.64
C CYS A 4 1.30 8.90 -5.08
N PHE A 5 0.87 8.73 -3.83
CA PHE A 5 0.72 7.44 -3.16
C PHE A 5 -0.75 7.04 -3.24
N VAL A 6 -1.02 5.93 -3.89
CA VAL A 6 -2.37 5.41 -4.16
C VAL A 6 -2.57 4.11 -3.38
N GLY A 7 -3.61 4.03 -2.59
CA GLY A 7 -3.82 2.85 -1.77
C GLY A 7 -5.04 2.94 -0.85
N ASP A 8 -4.94 2.19 0.22
CA ASP A 8 -5.98 2.03 1.23
C ASP A 8 -5.59 2.62 2.60
N SER A 9 -6.19 2.13 3.68
CA SER A 9 -5.93 2.62 5.05
C SER A 9 -4.48 2.45 5.51
N ILE A 10 -3.75 1.48 4.98
CA ILE A 10 -2.34 1.27 5.30
C ILE A 10 -1.50 2.41 4.71
N THR A 11 -1.84 2.86 3.52
CA THR A 11 -1.19 4.00 2.87
C THR A 11 -1.63 5.33 3.50
N VAL A 12 -2.90 5.44 3.95
CA VAL A 12 -3.35 6.59 4.76
C VAL A 12 -2.54 6.71 6.06
N GLY A 13 -2.19 5.58 6.68
CA GLY A 13 -1.55 5.54 7.99
C GLY A 13 -2.56 5.46 9.15
N SER A 14 -3.63 4.67 8.98
CA SER A 14 -4.60 4.46 10.06
C SER A 14 -3.93 3.82 11.27
N GLY A 15 -4.11 4.42 12.47
CA GLY A 15 -3.42 4.01 13.70
C GLY A 15 -2.16 4.82 14.02
N ASP A 16 -1.60 5.56 13.06
CA ASP A 16 -0.50 6.50 13.31
C ASP A 16 -1.03 7.82 13.91
N THR A 17 -0.78 8.03 15.18
CA THR A 17 -1.17 9.27 15.89
C THR A 17 -0.41 10.52 15.39
N GLY A 18 0.72 10.32 14.68
CA GLY A 18 1.45 11.38 13.99
C GLY A 18 0.83 11.80 12.65
N PHE A 19 -0.18 11.05 12.16
CA PHE A 19 -0.86 11.28 10.88
C PHE A 19 0.05 11.27 9.65
N LEU A 20 1.20 10.63 9.73
CA LEU A 20 2.17 10.55 8.63
C LEU A 20 1.91 9.35 7.72
N GLY A 21 1.56 8.19 8.32
CA GLY A 21 1.60 6.93 7.61
C GLY A 21 3.00 6.62 7.05
N TRP A 22 3.21 5.48 6.41
CA TRP A 22 4.52 5.18 5.84
C TRP A 22 4.96 6.17 4.74
N PRO A 23 4.06 6.75 3.88
CA PRO A 23 4.49 7.75 2.91
C PRO A 23 5.03 9.03 3.55
N GLY A 24 4.41 9.46 4.64
CA GLY A 24 4.85 10.64 5.39
C GLY A 24 6.18 10.41 6.09
N HIS A 25 6.35 9.27 6.80
CA HIS A 25 7.63 8.90 7.42
C HIS A 25 8.75 8.83 6.37
N LEU A 26 8.48 8.24 5.20
CA LEU A 26 9.43 8.18 4.09
C LEU A 26 9.83 9.56 3.60
N CYS A 27 8.87 10.43 3.29
CA CYS A 27 9.16 11.76 2.76
C CYS A 27 9.87 12.67 3.80
N VAL A 28 9.57 12.53 5.09
CA VAL A 28 10.33 13.21 6.16
C VAL A 28 11.79 12.77 6.15
N ALA A 29 12.04 11.44 6.06
CA ALA A 29 13.40 10.90 6.02
C ALA A 29 14.16 11.37 4.77
N GLU A 30 13.52 11.38 3.59
CA GLU A 30 14.15 11.82 2.35
C GLU A 30 14.42 13.34 2.34
N THR A 31 13.53 14.15 2.90
CA THR A 31 13.76 15.58 3.07
C THR A 31 14.95 15.83 4.00
N ALA A 32 15.09 15.05 5.08
CA ALA A 32 16.25 15.15 5.97
C ALA A 32 17.57 14.74 5.30
N ARG A 33 17.52 13.92 4.25
CA ARG A 33 18.67 13.58 3.38
C ARG A 33 18.96 14.63 2.31
N GLY A 34 18.15 15.69 2.22
CA GLY A 34 18.32 16.80 1.27
C GLY A 34 17.56 16.65 -0.05
N HIS A 35 16.70 15.66 -0.18
CA HIS A 35 15.88 15.47 -1.39
C HIS A 35 14.64 16.38 -1.38
N ASP A 36 14.37 17.05 -2.50
CA ASP A 36 13.15 17.82 -2.73
C ASP A 36 12.02 16.89 -3.19
N VAL A 37 11.19 16.47 -2.23
CA VAL A 37 10.03 15.59 -2.47
C VAL A 37 8.73 16.26 -2.03
N THR A 38 7.70 16.12 -2.85
CA THR A 38 6.33 16.55 -2.52
C THR A 38 5.43 15.32 -2.45
N LEU A 39 4.83 15.09 -1.29
CA LEU A 39 3.92 14.00 -1.01
C LEU A 39 2.48 14.38 -1.39
N TYR A 40 1.80 13.51 -2.14
CA TYR A 40 0.34 13.49 -2.27
C TYR A 40 -0.18 12.11 -1.86
N ASN A 41 -0.84 12.04 -0.70
CA ASN A 41 -1.46 10.79 -0.25
C ASN A 41 -2.91 10.75 -0.78
N ASN A 42 -3.14 9.92 -1.81
CA ASN A 42 -4.43 9.73 -2.47
C ASN A 42 -5.12 8.44 -2.00
N ALA A 43 -4.69 7.90 -0.87
CA ALA A 43 -5.26 6.69 -0.31
C ALA A 43 -6.60 6.95 0.39
N VAL A 44 -7.49 5.95 0.40
CA VAL A 44 -8.79 6.01 1.09
C VAL A 44 -8.97 4.78 1.96
N ARG A 45 -9.38 4.98 3.22
CA ARG A 45 -9.59 3.89 4.17
C ARG A 45 -10.64 2.91 3.68
N GLY A 46 -10.30 1.61 3.75
CA GLY A 46 -11.22 0.53 3.40
C GLY A 46 -11.36 0.25 1.91
N ASP A 47 -10.70 1.03 1.05
CA ASP A 47 -10.78 0.81 -0.39
C ASP A 47 -10.20 -0.55 -0.79
N THR A 48 -10.91 -1.20 -1.69
CA THR A 48 -10.44 -2.35 -2.47
C THR A 48 -9.86 -1.89 -3.81
N SER A 49 -9.21 -2.79 -4.53
CA SER A 49 -8.71 -2.52 -5.89
C SER A 49 -9.83 -2.04 -6.83
N GLU A 50 -11.05 -2.58 -6.66
CA GLU A 50 -12.23 -2.18 -7.42
C GLU A 50 -12.64 -0.73 -7.16
N MET A 51 -12.52 -0.26 -5.90
CA MET A 51 -12.83 1.13 -5.50
C MET A 51 -11.73 2.10 -5.91
N ILE A 52 -10.45 1.69 -5.88
CA ILE A 52 -9.31 2.52 -6.29
C ILE A 52 -9.31 2.75 -7.80
N ARG A 53 -9.60 1.71 -8.59
CA ARG A 53 -9.51 1.69 -10.05
C ARG A 53 -10.23 2.86 -10.76
N PRO A 54 -11.48 3.23 -10.44
CA PRO A 54 -12.19 4.31 -11.15
C PRO A 54 -11.71 5.72 -10.80
N ARG A 55 -10.99 5.93 -9.66
CA ARG A 55 -10.66 7.25 -9.14
C ARG A 55 -9.18 7.66 -9.26
N TRP A 56 -8.24 6.69 -9.16
CA TRP A 56 -6.82 6.97 -8.98
C TRP A 56 -6.24 7.91 -10.04
N ARG A 57 -6.58 7.69 -11.31
CA ARG A 57 -6.02 8.45 -12.42
C ARG A 57 -6.41 9.93 -12.36
N GLN A 58 -7.68 10.21 -12.19
CA GLN A 58 -8.20 11.58 -12.12
C GLN A 58 -7.63 12.32 -10.90
N GLU A 59 -7.50 11.64 -9.76
CA GLU A 59 -6.94 12.23 -8.54
C GLU A 59 -5.44 12.54 -8.68
N CYS A 60 -4.69 11.70 -9.37
CA CYS A 60 -3.27 11.92 -9.62
C CYS A 60 -3.02 12.99 -10.71
N ASP A 61 -3.89 13.08 -11.70
CA ASP A 61 -3.71 13.95 -12.87
C ASP A 61 -3.54 15.43 -12.47
N VAL A 62 -4.38 15.93 -11.58
CA VAL A 62 -4.29 17.32 -11.09
C VAL A 62 -3.02 17.61 -10.28
N ARG A 63 -2.38 16.57 -9.73
CA ARG A 63 -1.18 16.68 -8.89
C ARG A 63 0.11 16.49 -9.68
N LEU A 64 0.03 15.79 -10.81
CA LEU A 64 1.16 15.44 -11.65
C LEU A 64 0.99 15.96 -13.09
N PRO A 65 0.82 17.29 -13.30
CA PRO A 65 0.75 17.85 -14.63
C PRO A 65 2.05 17.56 -15.42
N ASP A 66 2.00 17.65 -16.74
CA ASP A 66 3.08 17.16 -17.61
C ASP A 66 4.45 17.82 -17.40
N HIS A 67 4.46 19.06 -16.92
CA HIS A 67 5.69 19.82 -16.66
C HIS A 67 6.43 19.44 -15.37
N VAL A 68 5.88 18.52 -14.54
CA VAL A 68 6.51 18.12 -13.28
C VAL A 68 7.17 16.75 -13.37
N ASN A 69 8.21 16.55 -12.57
CA ASN A 69 8.83 15.24 -12.36
C ASN A 69 7.91 14.41 -11.44
N GLY A 70 6.88 13.79 -12.05
CA GLY A 70 5.84 13.02 -11.36
C GLY A 70 6.17 11.54 -11.22
N ARG A 71 5.79 10.94 -10.10
CA ARG A 71 5.97 9.51 -9.76
C ARG A 71 4.69 8.94 -9.15
N LEU A 72 4.50 7.64 -9.31
CA LEU A 72 3.36 6.90 -8.76
C LEU A 72 3.85 5.75 -7.89
N VAL A 73 3.27 5.61 -6.71
CA VAL A 73 3.48 4.45 -5.83
C VAL A 73 2.12 3.90 -5.44
N PHE A 74 1.90 2.62 -5.73
CA PHE A 74 0.69 1.89 -5.37
C PHE A 74 0.96 0.95 -4.20
N SER A 75 0.02 0.87 -3.26
CA SER A 75 0.03 -0.12 -2.17
C SER A 75 -1.40 -0.38 -1.71
N PHE A 76 -1.93 -1.56 -2.05
CA PHE A 76 -3.29 -2.00 -1.74
C PHE A 76 -3.40 -3.53 -1.80
N GLY A 77 -4.56 -4.07 -1.44
CA GLY A 77 -4.89 -5.48 -1.62
C GLY A 77 -5.31 -6.20 -0.34
N VAL A 78 -4.94 -5.68 0.84
CA VAL A 78 -5.39 -6.27 2.12
C VAL A 78 -6.92 -6.31 2.19
N ASN A 79 -7.59 -5.22 1.81
CA ASN A 79 -9.05 -5.11 1.83
C ASN A 79 -9.74 -6.00 0.79
N ASP A 80 -9.09 -6.31 -0.33
CA ASP A 80 -9.61 -7.23 -1.33
C ASP A 80 -9.80 -8.62 -0.72
N MET A 81 -8.83 -9.06 0.08
CA MET A 81 -8.78 -10.39 0.70
C MET A 81 -9.59 -10.49 2.01
N ALA A 82 -10.25 -9.42 2.43
CA ALA A 82 -11.14 -9.47 3.57
C ALA A 82 -12.41 -10.26 3.24
N GLU A 83 -12.82 -11.16 4.14
CA GLU A 83 -14.10 -11.83 4.09
C GLU A 83 -15.12 -11.05 4.93
N GLU A 84 -16.11 -10.49 4.27
CA GLU A 84 -17.18 -9.74 4.93
C GLU A 84 -18.24 -10.70 5.45
N SER A 85 -18.60 -10.55 6.72
CA SER A 85 -19.61 -11.37 7.39
C SER A 85 -20.94 -11.39 6.60
N GLY A 86 -21.32 -12.55 6.11
CA GLY A 86 -22.55 -12.75 5.34
C GLY A 86 -22.47 -12.39 3.84
N ALA A 87 -21.36 -11.86 3.35
CA ALA A 87 -21.18 -11.48 1.95
C ALA A 87 -20.04 -12.25 1.23
N GLY A 88 -19.06 -12.78 1.99
CA GLY A 88 -17.90 -13.50 1.44
C GLY A 88 -16.70 -12.60 1.18
N ILE A 89 -15.74 -13.06 0.36
CA ILE A 89 -14.53 -12.31 0.00
C ILE A 89 -14.92 -11.07 -0.81
N ARG A 90 -14.43 -9.90 -0.41
CA ARG A 90 -14.80 -8.61 -1.01
C ARG A 90 -14.42 -8.48 -2.47
N VAL A 91 -13.25 -8.96 -2.85
CA VAL A 91 -12.80 -9.04 -4.26
C VAL A 91 -12.01 -10.34 -4.41
N SER A 92 -12.32 -11.14 -5.42
CA SER A 92 -11.56 -12.37 -5.67
C SER A 92 -10.11 -12.07 -6.06
N VAL A 93 -9.21 -13.03 -5.89
CA VAL A 93 -7.79 -12.88 -6.28
C VAL A 93 -7.69 -12.53 -7.76
N GLU A 94 -8.47 -13.20 -8.62
CA GLU A 94 -8.48 -12.98 -10.06
C GLU A 94 -8.93 -11.56 -10.44
N GLU A 95 -9.99 -11.06 -9.82
CA GLU A 95 -10.51 -9.71 -10.04
C GLU A 95 -9.54 -8.64 -9.49
N SER A 96 -8.94 -8.89 -8.30
CA SER A 96 -7.94 -8.00 -7.72
C SER A 96 -6.71 -7.87 -8.63
N VAL A 97 -6.21 -8.98 -9.19
CA VAL A 97 -5.12 -8.99 -10.17
C VAL A 97 -5.52 -8.28 -11.46
N ALA A 98 -6.74 -8.49 -11.97
CA ALA A 98 -7.22 -7.81 -13.17
C ALA A 98 -7.35 -6.29 -12.97
N ASN A 99 -7.83 -5.85 -11.79
CA ASN A 99 -7.89 -4.44 -11.42
C ASN A 99 -6.49 -3.83 -11.31
N ALA A 100 -5.56 -4.53 -10.64
CA ALA A 100 -4.17 -4.11 -10.52
C ALA A 100 -3.50 -4.01 -11.91
N GLN A 101 -3.71 -5.00 -12.79
CA GLN A 101 -3.18 -4.99 -14.16
C GLN A 101 -3.65 -3.77 -14.94
N ALA A 102 -4.94 -3.44 -14.88
CA ALA A 102 -5.48 -2.29 -15.58
C ALA A 102 -4.87 -0.98 -15.07
N MET A 103 -4.79 -0.81 -13.74
CA MET A 103 -4.21 0.39 -13.12
C MET A 103 -2.71 0.52 -13.40
N LEU A 104 -1.95 -0.53 -13.17
CA LEU A 104 -0.49 -0.50 -13.25
C LEU A 104 0.00 -0.37 -14.70
N ALA A 105 -0.68 -1.00 -15.67
CA ALA A 105 -0.35 -0.82 -17.09
C ALA A 105 -0.57 0.62 -17.55
N GLU A 106 -1.69 1.25 -17.15
CA GLU A 106 -1.96 2.66 -17.43
C GLU A 106 -0.95 3.57 -16.71
N ALA A 107 -0.67 3.30 -15.44
CA ALA A 107 0.24 4.09 -14.63
C ALA A 107 1.65 4.10 -15.22
N ARG A 108 2.20 2.92 -15.58
CA ARG A 108 3.52 2.76 -16.20
C ARG A 108 3.64 3.48 -17.53
N ALA A 109 2.57 3.46 -18.31
CA ALA A 109 2.55 4.18 -19.60
C ALA A 109 2.58 5.72 -19.42
N TRP A 110 2.19 6.20 -18.25
CA TRP A 110 2.08 7.62 -17.96
C TRP A 110 3.25 8.17 -17.13
N ARG A 111 3.63 7.51 -16.04
CA ARG A 111 4.68 7.96 -15.12
C ARG A 111 5.50 6.78 -14.60
N PRO A 112 6.76 6.97 -14.21
CA PRO A 112 7.47 5.95 -13.47
C PRO A 112 6.69 5.51 -12.25
N THR A 113 6.52 4.19 -12.11
CA THR A 113 5.59 3.57 -11.17
C THR A 113 6.29 2.51 -10.35
N LEU A 114 5.99 2.45 -9.05
CA LEU A 114 6.38 1.39 -8.12
C LEU A 114 5.15 0.75 -7.51
N MET A 115 5.24 -0.52 -7.14
CA MET A 115 4.22 -1.24 -6.37
C MET A 115 4.83 -1.78 -5.09
N ILE A 116 4.15 -1.55 -3.97
CA ILE A 116 4.47 -2.12 -2.66
C ILE A 116 3.38 -3.15 -2.35
N GLY A 117 3.79 -4.36 -2.01
CA GLY A 117 2.88 -5.46 -1.70
C GLY A 117 2.01 -5.18 -0.48
N PRO A 118 0.91 -5.95 -0.31
CA PRO A 118 0.10 -5.91 0.90
C PRO A 118 0.92 -6.34 2.12
N ILE A 119 0.47 -5.97 3.32
CA ILE A 119 1.11 -6.31 4.59
C ILE A 119 0.53 -7.59 5.18
N PRO A 120 1.29 -8.35 6.02
CA PRO A 120 0.71 -9.40 6.85
C PRO A 120 -0.11 -8.81 8.00
N ILE A 121 -1.05 -9.60 8.53
CA ILE A 121 -1.93 -9.22 9.64
C ILE A 121 -1.79 -10.18 10.82
N ILE A 122 -2.39 -9.83 11.96
CA ILE A 122 -2.46 -10.69 13.16
C ILE A 122 -3.75 -11.51 13.12
N GLU A 123 -3.63 -12.80 12.78
CA GLU A 123 -4.79 -13.68 12.58
C GLU A 123 -5.58 -13.97 13.88
N ASP A 124 -4.91 -14.04 15.03
CA ASP A 124 -5.58 -14.29 16.32
C ASP A 124 -6.36 -13.07 16.86
N MET A 125 -6.27 -11.92 16.18
CA MET A 125 -7.07 -10.73 16.43
C MET A 125 -8.22 -10.55 15.42
N GLN A 126 -8.47 -11.52 14.55
CA GLN A 126 -9.58 -11.45 13.60
C GLN A 126 -10.83 -12.13 14.18
N PRO A 127 -12.04 -11.76 13.73
CA PRO A 127 -12.33 -10.73 12.74
C PRO A 127 -12.25 -9.30 13.33
N TYR A 128 -11.93 -8.33 12.48
CA TYR A 128 -12.08 -6.91 12.79
C TYR A 128 -13.56 -6.52 12.73
N VAL A 129 -14.11 -6.04 13.84
CA VAL A 129 -15.53 -5.71 13.94
C VAL A 129 -15.74 -4.20 14.01
N PHE A 130 -16.51 -3.66 13.08
CA PHE A 130 -16.90 -2.25 13.05
C PHE A 130 -17.99 -1.93 14.08
N PRO A 131 -18.14 -0.66 14.50
CA PRO A 131 -19.19 -0.25 15.44
C PRO A 131 -20.62 -0.54 14.94
N ASN A 132 -20.83 -0.65 13.63
CA ASN A 132 -22.12 -1.01 13.02
C ASN A 132 -22.39 -2.53 12.98
N GLY A 133 -21.46 -3.35 13.51
CA GLY A 133 -21.58 -4.81 13.58
C GLY A 133 -21.10 -5.55 12.34
N ILE A 134 -20.67 -4.85 11.28
CA ILE A 134 -20.01 -5.50 10.13
C ILE A 134 -18.64 -6.02 10.59
N ALA A 135 -18.34 -7.28 10.26
CA ALA A 135 -17.06 -7.89 10.58
C ALA A 135 -16.32 -8.26 9.30
N TYR A 136 -15.02 -7.97 9.29
CA TYR A 136 -14.09 -8.39 8.24
C TYR A 136 -13.08 -9.36 8.82
N ASP A 137 -12.99 -10.55 8.23
CA ASP A 137 -11.99 -11.55 8.55
C ASP A 137 -10.86 -11.51 7.52
N PHE A 138 -9.68 -11.13 8.00
CA PHE A 138 -8.47 -11.09 7.20
C PHE A 138 -7.65 -12.37 7.45
N ASN A 139 -6.98 -12.85 6.41
CA ASN A 139 -6.24 -14.11 6.47
C ASN A 139 -4.93 -14.01 5.68
N ASN A 140 -3.81 -14.38 6.32
CA ASN A 140 -2.48 -14.28 5.72
C ASN A 140 -2.26 -15.23 4.53
N ALA A 141 -2.95 -16.37 4.48
CA ALA A 141 -2.84 -17.25 3.33
C ALA A 141 -3.43 -16.60 2.07
N ARG A 142 -4.61 -15.96 2.17
CA ARG A 142 -5.21 -15.20 1.06
C ARG A 142 -4.38 -13.99 0.66
N ILE A 143 -3.91 -13.22 1.65
CA ILE A 143 -3.07 -12.03 1.40
C ILE A 143 -1.74 -12.44 0.77
N GLY A 144 -1.12 -13.51 1.24
CA GLY A 144 0.14 -14.02 0.69
C GLY A 144 0.00 -14.54 -0.74
N GLU A 145 -1.12 -15.21 -1.06
CA GLU A 145 -1.44 -15.62 -2.43
C GLU A 145 -1.56 -14.38 -3.35
N LEU A 146 -2.33 -13.36 -2.94
CA LEU A 146 -2.46 -12.13 -3.71
C LEU A 146 -1.11 -11.41 -3.87
N ASN A 147 -0.29 -11.36 -2.81
CA ASN A 147 1.05 -10.76 -2.86
C ASN A 147 1.92 -11.42 -3.93
N GLN A 148 1.92 -12.77 -4.00
CA GLN A 148 2.65 -13.51 -5.03
C GLN A 148 2.14 -13.17 -6.44
N ARG A 149 0.81 -13.13 -6.63
CA ARG A 149 0.20 -12.79 -7.92
C ARG A 149 0.50 -11.35 -8.35
N TYR A 150 0.56 -10.42 -7.40
CA TYR A 150 1.00 -9.04 -7.69
C TYR A 150 2.47 -8.96 -8.06
N ALA A 151 3.35 -9.73 -7.42
CA ALA A 151 4.77 -9.80 -7.80
C ALA A 151 4.94 -10.34 -9.23
N GLU A 152 4.23 -11.41 -9.60
CA GLU A 152 4.24 -11.99 -10.95
C GLU A 152 3.71 -10.98 -12.00
N LEU A 153 2.61 -10.29 -11.69
CA LEU A 153 2.06 -9.24 -12.55
C LEU A 153 3.06 -8.10 -12.76
N CYS A 154 3.65 -7.61 -11.68
CA CYS A 154 4.62 -6.51 -11.75
C CYS A 154 5.86 -6.89 -12.57
N ALA A 155 6.35 -8.14 -12.44
CA ALA A 155 7.43 -8.65 -13.28
C ALA A 155 7.05 -8.67 -14.76
N THR A 156 5.81 -9.05 -15.09
CA THR A 156 5.29 -9.03 -16.48
C THR A 156 5.19 -7.60 -17.03
N LEU A 157 4.82 -6.64 -16.19
CA LEU A 157 4.69 -5.24 -16.56
C LEU A 157 6.01 -4.44 -16.48
N ASP A 158 7.11 -5.07 -16.05
CA ASP A 158 8.40 -4.40 -15.78
C ASP A 158 8.21 -3.20 -14.81
N ILE A 159 7.44 -3.44 -13.73
CA ILE A 159 7.25 -2.51 -12.63
C ILE A 159 7.97 -3.08 -11.40
N PRO A 160 8.87 -2.31 -10.76
CA PRO A 160 9.50 -2.77 -9.54
C PRO A 160 8.46 -3.04 -8.44
N PHE A 161 8.59 -4.20 -7.78
CA PHE A 161 7.72 -4.65 -6.69
C PHE A 161 8.52 -4.83 -5.40
N LEU A 162 8.05 -4.25 -4.30
CA LEU A 162 8.63 -4.46 -2.98
C LEU A 162 7.75 -5.43 -2.17
N ASP A 163 8.27 -6.62 -1.91
CA ASP A 163 7.60 -7.63 -1.10
C ASP A 163 7.77 -7.33 0.40
N VAL A 164 6.90 -6.48 0.91
CA VAL A 164 6.85 -6.18 2.35
C VAL A 164 6.16 -7.30 3.13
N PHE A 165 5.29 -8.12 2.49
CA PHE A 165 4.64 -9.24 3.14
C PHE A 165 5.67 -10.26 3.67
N ALA A 166 6.56 -10.72 2.80
CA ALA A 166 7.59 -11.68 3.18
C ALA A 166 8.55 -11.10 4.23
N THR A 167 8.90 -9.80 4.12
CA THR A 167 9.86 -9.16 5.03
C THR A 167 9.27 -8.93 6.42
N LEU A 168 7.97 -8.64 6.53
CA LEU A 168 7.31 -8.30 7.79
C LEU A 168 6.67 -9.51 8.47
N SER A 169 6.42 -10.61 7.75
CA SER A 169 5.88 -11.85 8.32
C SER A 169 6.84 -12.43 9.36
N GLY A 170 6.32 -12.67 10.58
CA GLY A 170 7.11 -13.19 11.70
C GLY A 170 8.09 -12.17 12.31
N ASN A 171 8.02 -10.90 11.91
CA ASN A 171 8.82 -9.84 12.51
C ASN A 171 8.19 -9.39 13.84
N ALA A 172 8.86 -9.64 14.95
CA ALA A 172 8.33 -9.40 16.30
C ALA A 172 7.99 -7.92 16.57
N ALA A 173 8.77 -6.96 16.03
CA ALA A 173 8.49 -5.53 16.19
C ALA A 173 7.24 -5.11 15.37
N TRP A 174 7.10 -5.65 14.16
CA TRP A 174 5.90 -5.46 13.34
C TRP A 174 4.65 -5.99 14.03
N GLU A 175 4.68 -7.24 14.49
CA GLU A 175 3.56 -7.85 15.20
C GLU A 175 3.21 -7.09 16.49
N ALA A 176 4.19 -6.62 17.25
CA ALA A 176 3.96 -5.83 18.45
C ALA A 176 3.23 -4.52 18.12
N SER A 177 3.61 -3.84 17.02
CA SER A 177 2.95 -2.62 16.53
C SER A 177 1.50 -2.89 16.10
N GLN A 178 1.25 -4.00 15.38
CA GLN A 178 -0.12 -4.39 14.98
C GLN A 178 -0.99 -4.76 16.19
N ARG A 179 -0.46 -5.51 17.16
CA ARG A 179 -1.18 -5.85 18.41
C ARG A 179 -1.46 -4.63 19.26
N GLY A 180 -0.62 -3.61 19.19
CA GLY A 180 -0.84 -2.31 19.84
C GLY A 180 -1.95 -1.47 19.20
N CYS A 181 -2.41 -1.88 18.00
CA CYS A 181 -3.50 -1.22 17.25
C CYS A 181 -4.72 -2.14 17.18
N ASP A 182 -5.03 -2.70 16.05
CA ASP A 182 -6.25 -3.50 15.81
C ASP A 182 -5.99 -4.85 15.10
N GLY A 183 -4.74 -5.24 14.98
CA GLY A 183 -4.32 -6.48 14.34
C GLY A 183 -4.22 -6.42 12.80
N VAL A 184 -4.72 -5.34 12.18
CA VAL A 184 -4.58 -5.05 10.74
C VAL A 184 -3.69 -3.84 10.54
N HIS A 185 -4.03 -2.71 11.15
CA HIS A 185 -3.23 -1.50 11.12
C HIS A 185 -2.08 -1.57 12.14
N VAL A 186 -1.10 -0.69 11.97
CA VAL A 186 0.04 -0.55 12.88
C VAL A 186 0.06 0.84 13.52
N LEU A 187 0.84 0.98 14.58
CA LEU A 187 1.18 2.28 15.15
C LEU A 187 2.25 2.99 14.27
N GLY A 188 2.61 4.22 14.64
CA GLY A 188 3.59 5.01 13.89
C GLY A 188 4.95 4.33 13.69
N ASP A 189 5.41 3.53 14.66
CA ASP A 189 6.65 2.74 14.57
C ASP A 189 6.57 1.66 13.47
N GLY A 190 5.43 0.98 13.33
CA GLY A 190 5.22 0.02 12.25
C GLY A 190 5.21 0.70 10.86
N TYR A 191 4.59 1.87 10.75
CA TYR A 191 4.66 2.65 9.50
C TYR A 191 6.07 3.14 9.19
N ALA A 192 6.86 3.51 10.20
CA ALA A 192 8.27 3.84 10.04
C ALA A 192 9.10 2.63 9.54
N MET A 193 8.73 1.39 9.90
CA MET A 193 9.37 0.19 9.36
C MET A 193 9.14 0.03 7.86
N ILE A 194 7.90 0.20 7.38
CA ILE A 194 7.61 0.18 5.93
C ILE A 194 8.41 1.30 5.23
N ALA A 195 8.40 2.51 5.79
CA ALA A 195 9.15 3.63 5.24
C ALA A 195 10.65 3.34 5.13
N ALA A 196 11.25 2.69 6.13
CA ALA A 196 12.66 2.29 6.11
C ALA A 196 12.95 1.25 5.01
N LEU A 197 12.07 0.25 4.83
CA LEU A 197 12.21 -0.73 3.74
C LEU A 197 12.17 -0.05 2.37
N VAL A 198 11.24 0.89 2.17
CA VAL A 198 11.16 1.65 0.91
C VAL A 198 12.38 2.55 0.72
N ALA A 199 12.82 3.25 1.76
CA ALA A 199 13.97 4.16 1.71
C ALA A 199 15.27 3.47 1.26
N GLU A 200 15.47 2.21 1.62
CA GLU A 200 16.65 1.43 1.25
C GLU A 200 16.45 0.60 -0.04
N TRP A 201 15.25 0.62 -0.61
CA TRP A 201 14.96 -0.15 -1.82
C TRP A 201 15.63 0.46 -3.05
N PRO A 202 16.42 -0.33 -3.83
CA PRO A 202 17.15 0.19 -4.99
C PRO A 202 16.28 0.88 -6.02
N ALA A 203 15.05 0.40 -6.26
CA ALA A 203 14.14 1.02 -7.22
C ALA A 203 13.64 2.41 -6.76
N TRP A 204 13.46 2.61 -5.47
CA TRP A 204 13.17 3.92 -4.88
C TRP A 204 14.40 4.84 -4.96
N ARG A 205 15.59 4.34 -4.57
CA ARG A 205 16.84 5.10 -4.64
C ARG A 205 17.12 5.62 -6.04
N ALA A 206 16.88 4.78 -7.07
CA ALA A 206 17.08 5.17 -8.47
C ALA A 206 16.24 6.39 -8.90
N TRP A 207 15.19 6.77 -8.18
CA TRP A 207 14.42 7.98 -8.42
C TRP A 207 15.05 9.24 -7.83
N LEU A 208 15.86 9.09 -6.78
CA LEU A 208 16.41 10.18 -5.98
C LEU A 208 17.88 10.50 -6.34
N ASP A 209 18.60 9.49 -6.82
CA ASP A 209 20.03 9.59 -7.13
C ASP A 209 20.30 10.08 -8.58
N GLN A 210 19.32 10.75 -9.21
CA GLN A 210 19.40 11.26 -10.60
C GLN A 210 19.88 12.71 -10.65
#